data_eb20912f5ccd33b367f088249e3b25f9
#
_entry.id   eb20912f5ccd33b367f088249e3b25f9
#
_cell.length_a   1.000
_cell.length_b   1.000
_cell.length_c   1.000
_cell.angle_alpha   90.00
_cell.angle_beta   90.00
_cell.angle_gamma   90.00
#
_symmetry.space_group_name_H-M   'P 1'
#
loop_
_entity.id
_entity.type
_entity.pdbx_description
1 polymer ?
#
loop_
_entity_poly.entity_id
_entity_poly.type
_entity_poly.pdbx_seq_one_letter_code
_entity_poly.pdbx_strand_id
1 'polypeptide(L)'
;MSAPPVADATLRRPRIAVVDYGAGNLVSIDQALGRVGGDVVVARDAEALRDADALVVPGVGAPAPAMDRLARRGLVEPIVEWIAGGRPYLGICLGLQLLFEGSDEDGAKTLGIIPGRTTLLSGAPTLPHIGWNQVDRVRDHPLFDGVRPGADFYFVHSYSGSPSDPDMALATTTHGATFVSAVARDNVVGVQFHPERSGTDGLRLLRNAVELLRAGAWAAGCEPAGVA
;
A
#
# COMPACT_ATOMS: atom_id res chain seq x y z
N MET A 1 -46.28 0.08 7.81
CA MET A 1 -45.02 -0.61 8.06
C MET A 1 -43.90 0.37 7.68
N SER A 2 -43.25 0.99 8.67
CA SER A 2 -42.12 1.89 8.42
C SER A 2 -40.89 1.08 8.08
N ALA A 3 -40.20 1.46 7.00
CA ALA A 3 -38.93 0.88 6.66
C ALA A 3 -37.91 1.11 7.81
N PRO A 4 -37.03 0.16 8.12
CA PRO A 4 -36.01 0.37 9.14
C PRO A 4 -35.10 1.53 8.70
N PRO A 5 -34.58 2.34 9.66
CA PRO A 5 -33.66 3.42 9.32
C PRO A 5 -32.43 2.86 8.62
N VAL A 6 -32.08 3.43 7.48
CA VAL A 6 -30.82 3.16 6.79
C VAL A 6 -29.72 3.59 7.76
N ALA A 7 -28.98 2.63 8.30
CA ALA A 7 -27.83 2.93 9.16
C ALA A 7 -26.90 3.85 8.36
N ASP A 8 -26.56 4.99 8.94
CA ASP A 8 -25.66 5.98 8.33
C ASP A 8 -24.28 5.33 8.12
N ALA A 9 -24.02 4.91 6.89
CA ALA A 9 -22.78 4.23 6.50
C ALA A 9 -21.54 5.10 6.80
N THR A 10 -21.71 6.41 6.98
CA THR A 10 -20.62 7.36 7.29
C THR A 10 -20.12 7.24 8.73
N LEU A 11 -20.86 6.59 9.63
CA LEU A 11 -20.49 6.43 11.03
C LEU A 11 -19.76 5.11 11.31
N ARG A 12 -19.79 4.14 10.39
CA ARG A 12 -19.11 2.86 10.59
C ARG A 12 -17.60 3.00 10.38
N ARG A 13 -16.81 2.50 11.33
CA ARG A 13 -15.37 2.38 11.16
C ARG A 13 -15.10 1.27 10.13
N PRO A 14 -14.34 1.54 9.04
CA PRO A 14 -14.03 0.49 8.08
C PRO A 14 -13.14 -0.57 8.74
N ARG A 15 -13.48 -1.84 8.51
CA ARG A 15 -12.72 -2.99 9.01
C ARG A 15 -11.54 -3.24 8.09
N ILE A 16 -10.34 -3.08 8.60
CA ILE A 16 -9.10 -3.16 7.84
C ILE A 16 -8.32 -4.40 8.27
N ALA A 17 -8.19 -5.36 7.35
CA ALA A 17 -7.36 -6.54 7.57
C ALA A 17 -5.89 -6.20 7.31
N VAL A 18 -5.06 -6.24 8.36
CA VAL A 18 -3.60 -6.09 8.25
C VAL A 18 -2.97 -7.47 8.22
N VAL A 19 -2.35 -7.82 7.11
CA VAL A 19 -1.78 -9.16 6.88
C VAL A 19 -0.55 -9.38 7.75
N ASP A 20 -0.63 -10.41 8.61
CA ASP A 20 0.49 -10.90 9.41
C ASP A 20 1.04 -12.19 8.80
N TYR A 21 2.08 -12.08 8.01
CA TYR A 21 2.85 -13.23 7.53
C TYR A 21 4.20 -13.40 8.25
N GLY A 22 4.35 -12.76 9.41
CA GLY A 22 5.57 -12.85 10.24
C GLY A 22 6.67 -11.85 9.83
N ALA A 23 6.30 -10.76 9.14
CA ALA A 23 7.20 -9.66 8.81
C ALA A 23 6.47 -8.31 8.91
N GLY A 24 7.20 -7.26 9.26
CA GLY A 24 6.67 -5.91 9.40
C GLY A 24 6.37 -5.48 10.84
N ASN A 25 6.22 -4.17 11.03
CA ASN A 25 5.88 -3.57 12.32
C ASN A 25 4.36 -3.43 12.45
N LEU A 26 3.68 -4.54 12.73
CA LEU A 26 2.22 -4.59 12.83
C LEU A 26 1.67 -3.67 13.91
N VAL A 27 2.39 -3.50 15.03
CA VAL A 27 1.96 -2.64 16.15
C VAL A 27 1.85 -1.19 15.70
N SER A 28 2.85 -0.68 14.98
CA SER A 28 2.82 0.70 14.48
C SER A 28 1.72 0.92 13.44
N ILE A 29 1.49 -0.05 12.56
CA ILE A 29 0.42 0.02 11.56
C ILE A 29 -0.95 0.00 12.23
N ASP A 30 -1.18 -0.94 13.17
CA ASP A 30 -2.42 -1.04 13.95
C ASP A 30 -2.72 0.27 14.68
N GLN A 31 -1.75 0.79 15.43
CA GLN A 31 -1.91 2.05 16.15
C GLN A 31 -2.18 3.24 15.21
N ALA A 32 -1.48 3.33 14.09
CA ALA A 32 -1.67 4.42 13.14
C ALA A 32 -3.04 4.38 12.48
N LEU A 33 -3.47 3.22 11.97
CA LEU A 33 -4.79 3.03 11.37
C LEU A 33 -5.92 3.21 12.39
N GLY A 34 -5.78 2.67 13.60
CA GLY A 34 -6.74 2.85 14.69
C GLY A 34 -6.92 4.31 15.08
N ARG A 35 -5.80 5.08 15.12
CA ARG A 35 -5.79 6.52 15.44
C ARG A 35 -6.52 7.36 14.41
N VAL A 36 -6.54 6.95 13.15
CA VAL A 36 -7.24 7.67 12.07
C VAL A 36 -8.66 7.14 11.83
N GLY A 37 -9.14 6.20 12.65
CA GLY A 37 -10.53 5.73 12.65
C GLY A 37 -10.78 4.43 11.89
N GLY A 38 -9.75 3.63 11.60
CA GLY A 38 -9.89 2.26 11.14
C GLY A 38 -10.27 1.30 12.28
N ASP A 39 -10.97 0.21 11.97
CA ASP A 39 -11.16 -0.96 12.83
C ASP A 39 -10.20 -2.06 12.34
N VAL A 40 -9.08 -2.25 13.06
CA VAL A 40 -7.98 -3.09 12.57
C VAL A 40 -8.15 -4.53 13.05
N VAL A 41 -8.00 -5.46 12.11
CA VAL A 41 -7.96 -6.91 12.36
C VAL A 41 -6.65 -7.46 11.82
N VAL A 42 -5.91 -8.16 12.66
CA VAL A 42 -4.69 -8.85 12.23
C VAL A 42 -5.06 -10.16 11.53
N ALA A 43 -4.79 -10.23 10.23
CA ALA A 43 -5.14 -11.36 9.39
C ALA A 43 -3.95 -12.32 9.23
N ARG A 44 -4.09 -13.55 9.76
CA ARG A 44 -3.08 -14.61 9.67
C ARG A 44 -3.47 -15.75 8.74
N ASP A 45 -4.70 -15.74 8.25
CA ASP A 45 -5.29 -16.72 7.36
C ASP A 45 -6.36 -16.09 6.47
N ALA A 46 -6.88 -16.83 5.52
CA ALA A 46 -7.89 -16.37 4.58
C ALA A 46 -9.24 -16.04 5.23
N GLU A 47 -9.57 -16.67 6.36
CA GLU A 47 -10.84 -16.43 7.06
C GLU A 47 -10.89 -15.01 7.61
N ALA A 48 -9.78 -14.52 8.16
CA ALA A 48 -9.67 -13.18 8.71
C ALA A 48 -9.84 -12.07 7.65
N LEU A 49 -9.69 -12.37 6.35
CA LEU A 49 -9.91 -11.42 5.27
C LEU A 49 -11.39 -11.25 4.92
N ARG A 50 -12.25 -12.23 5.20
CA ARG A 50 -13.59 -12.37 4.64
C ARG A 50 -14.47 -11.13 4.84
N ASP A 51 -14.53 -10.63 6.06
CA ASP A 51 -15.42 -9.51 6.46
C ASP A 51 -14.73 -8.15 6.48
N ALA A 52 -13.51 -8.04 5.95
CA ALA A 52 -12.80 -6.78 5.90
C ALA A 52 -13.30 -5.90 4.75
N ASP A 53 -13.18 -4.59 4.90
CA ASP A 53 -13.47 -3.60 3.85
C ASP A 53 -12.23 -3.29 3.02
N ALA A 54 -11.05 -3.46 3.60
CA ALA A 54 -9.76 -3.24 2.94
C ALA A 54 -8.69 -4.20 3.43
N LEU A 55 -7.71 -4.44 2.59
CA LEU A 55 -6.52 -5.21 2.89
C LEU A 55 -5.30 -4.30 2.93
N VAL A 56 -4.56 -4.34 4.02
CA VAL A 56 -3.26 -3.70 4.16
C VAL A 56 -2.19 -4.79 4.27
N VAL A 57 -1.23 -4.76 3.37
CA VAL A 57 -0.08 -5.67 3.37
C VAL A 57 1.18 -4.84 3.68
N PRO A 58 1.59 -4.79 4.95
CA PRO A 58 2.87 -4.20 5.32
C PRO A 58 3.99 -5.23 5.14
N GLY A 59 5.22 -4.77 5.11
CA GLY A 59 6.34 -5.71 5.15
C GLY A 59 7.70 -5.05 5.23
N VAL A 60 8.68 -5.83 5.66
CA VAL A 60 10.10 -5.50 5.67
C VAL A 60 10.91 -6.73 5.25
N GLY A 61 12.11 -6.52 4.73
CA GLY A 61 12.99 -7.60 4.25
C GLY A 61 12.82 -7.88 2.78
N ALA A 62 13.21 -9.08 2.33
CA ALA A 62 13.26 -9.46 0.93
C ALA A 62 11.99 -10.20 0.45
N PRO A 63 11.66 -10.12 -0.86
CA PRO A 63 10.45 -10.72 -1.44
C PRO A 63 10.37 -12.24 -1.33
N ALA A 64 11.45 -13.00 -1.57
CA ALA A 64 11.38 -14.47 -1.55
C ALA A 64 10.95 -15.02 -0.17
N PRO A 65 11.57 -14.64 0.96
CA PRO A 65 11.10 -15.05 2.28
C PRO A 65 9.67 -14.59 2.59
N ALA A 66 9.24 -13.44 2.07
CA ALA A 66 7.88 -12.94 2.26
C ALA A 66 6.87 -13.81 1.52
N MET A 67 7.10 -14.11 0.24
CA MET A 67 6.25 -14.99 -0.56
C MET A 67 6.16 -16.40 0.04
N ASP A 68 7.29 -16.96 0.51
CA ASP A 68 7.31 -18.25 1.22
C ASP A 68 6.44 -18.26 2.47
N ARG A 69 6.47 -17.18 3.25
CA ARG A 69 5.66 -17.06 4.47
C ARG A 69 4.18 -16.89 4.15
N LEU A 70 3.84 -16.09 3.13
CA LEU A 70 2.48 -15.95 2.62
C LEU A 70 1.94 -17.29 2.13
N ALA A 71 2.74 -18.04 1.34
CA ALA A 71 2.36 -19.36 0.83
C ALA A 71 2.13 -20.37 1.96
N ARG A 72 3.03 -20.43 2.96
CA ARG A 72 2.85 -21.31 4.14
C ARG A 72 1.59 -21.01 4.96
N ARG A 73 1.09 -19.77 4.90
CA ARG A 73 -0.17 -19.35 5.55
C ARG A 73 -1.39 -19.48 4.64
N GLY A 74 -1.21 -19.92 3.41
CA GLY A 74 -2.28 -20.01 2.42
C GLY A 74 -2.89 -18.64 2.08
N LEU A 75 -2.08 -17.58 2.08
CA LEU A 75 -2.54 -16.20 1.88
C LEU A 75 -2.30 -15.66 0.47
N VAL A 76 -1.48 -16.34 -0.36
CA VAL A 76 -1.15 -15.85 -1.71
C VAL A 76 -2.39 -15.77 -2.58
N GLU A 77 -3.08 -16.88 -2.78
CA GLU A 77 -4.29 -16.96 -3.60
C GLU A 77 -5.41 -16.05 -3.04
N PRO A 78 -5.73 -16.06 -1.73
CA PRO A 78 -6.73 -15.15 -1.17
C PRO A 78 -6.43 -13.66 -1.39
N ILE A 79 -5.15 -13.24 -1.36
CA ILE A 79 -4.77 -11.85 -1.66
C ILE A 79 -4.98 -11.55 -3.14
N VAL A 80 -4.59 -12.46 -4.05
CA VAL A 80 -4.79 -12.29 -5.49
C VAL A 80 -6.29 -12.24 -5.82
N GLU A 81 -7.10 -13.15 -5.27
CA GLU A 81 -8.55 -13.16 -5.44
C GLU A 81 -9.21 -11.90 -4.88
N TRP A 82 -8.73 -11.40 -3.74
CA TRP A 82 -9.16 -10.14 -3.14
C TRP A 82 -9.01 -8.98 -4.12
N ILE A 83 -7.81 -8.87 -4.71
CA ILE A 83 -7.48 -7.80 -5.65
C ILE A 83 -8.29 -7.97 -6.94
N ALA A 84 -8.38 -9.19 -7.50
CA ALA A 84 -9.14 -9.48 -8.69
C ALA A 84 -10.64 -9.22 -8.52
N GLY A 85 -11.16 -9.34 -7.29
CA GLY A 85 -12.52 -8.99 -6.91
C GLY A 85 -12.79 -7.49 -6.77
N GLY A 86 -11.83 -6.62 -7.12
CA GLY A 86 -11.99 -5.17 -7.05
C GLY A 86 -11.96 -4.60 -5.62
N ARG A 87 -11.51 -5.39 -4.64
CA ARG A 87 -11.51 -4.98 -3.22
C ARG A 87 -10.27 -4.14 -2.89
N PRO A 88 -10.40 -3.11 -2.03
CA PRO A 88 -9.32 -2.18 -1.68
C PRO A 88 -8.05 -2.85 -1.15
N TYR A 89 -6.89 -2.51 -1.71
CA TYR A 89 -5.59 -3.00 -1.30
C TYR A 89 -4.61 -1.83 -1.09
N LEU A 90 -3.90 -1.82 0.04
CA LEU A 90 -2.78 -0.92 0.33
C LEU A 90 -1.52 -1.72 0.66
N GLY A 91 -0.52 -1.66 -0.21
CA GLY A 91 0.83 -2.21 0.03
C GLY A 91 1.76 -1.18 0.66
N ILE A 92 2.45 -1.53 1.75
CA ILE A 92 3.41 -0.64 2.42
C ILE A 92 4.81 -1.27 2.36
N CYS A 93 5.76 -0.54 1.78
CA CYS A 93 7.16 -0.93 1.61
C CYS A 93 7.28 -2.27 0.86
N LEU A 94 7.65 -3.36 1.51
CA LEU A 94 7.68 -4.68 0.87
C LEU A 94 6.31 -5.07 0.29
N GLY A 95 5.20 -4.67 0.93
CA GLY A 95 3.85 -4.92 0.42
C GLY A 95 3.56 -4.25 -0.93
N LEU A 96 4.18 -3.10 -1.23
CA LEU A 96 4.19 -2.53 -2.58
C LEU A 96 5.05 -3.39 -3.51
N GLN A 97 6.23 -3.81 -3.09
CA GLN A 97 7.16 -4.58 -3.92
C GLN A 97 6.59 -5.95 -4.32
N LEU A 98 5.78 -6.56 -3.45
CA LEU A 98 5.08 -7.81 -3.74
C LEU A 98 4.02 -7.69 -4.83
N LEU A 99 3.56 -6.51 -5.18
CA LEU A 99 2.57 -6.31 -6.26
C LEU A 99 3.13 -6.58 -7.65
N PHE A 100 4.43 -6.44 -7.87
CA PHE A 100 5.08 -6.61 -9.16
C PHE A 100 5.15 -8.08 -9.60
N GLU A 101 5.67 -8.34 -10.80
CA GLU A 101 5.83 -9.71 -11.34
C GLU A 101 7.01 -10.45 -10.68
N GLY A 102 7.97 -9.70 -10.13
CA GLY A 102 9.13 -10.29 -9.46
C GLY A 102 10.12 -9.25 -8.94
N SER A 103 11.18 -9.74 -8.34
CA SER A 103 12.24 -8.92 -7.75
C SER A 103 13.61 -9.33 -8.24
N ASP A 104 14.47 -8.35 -8.47
CA ASP A 104 15.89 -8.56 -8.80
C ASP A 104 16.75 -8.74 -7.54
N GLU A 105 16.20 -8.53 -6.33
CA GLU A 105 16.90 -8.73 -5.07
C GLU A 105 17.31 -10.19 -4.85
N ASP A 106 16.37 -11.09 -5.15
CA ASP A 106 16.51 -12.52 -4.85
C ASP A 106 15.92 -13.41 -5.97
N GLY A 107 15.51 -12.82 -7.10
CA GLY A 107 14.92 -13.52 -8.23
C GLY A 107 13.48 -14.04 -7.98
N ALA A 108 12.86 -13.65 -6.88
CA ALA A 108 11.52 -14.11 -6.53
C ALA A 108 10.49 -13.73 -7.57
N LYS A 109 9.55 -14.64 -7.85
CA LYS A 109 8.23 -14.30 -8.41
C LYS A 109 7.35 -13.81 -7.27
N THR A 110 6.60 -12.73 -7.54
CA THR A 110 5.71 -12.12 -6.57
C THR A 110 4.26 -12.20 -7.02
N LEU A 111 3.35 -11.35 -6.56
CA LEU A 111 1.91 -11.49 -6.83
C LEU A 111 1.52 -11.24 -8.30
N GLY A 112 2.34 -10.53 -9.08
CA GLY A 112 2.12 -10.30 -10.52
C GLY A 112 0.89 -9.42 -10.83
N ILE A 113 0.52 -8.53 -9.94
CA ILE A 113 -0.64 -7.63 -10.09
C ILE A 113 -0.28 -6.44 -10.97
N ILE A 114 0.91 -5.87 -10.77
CA ILE A 114 1.44 -4.72 -11.52
C ILE A 114 2.52 -5.22 -12.46
N PRO A 115 2.40 -5.01 -13.78
CA PRO A 115 3.49 -5.31 -14.73
C PRO A 115 4.75 -4.53 -14.40
N GLY A 116 5.89 -5.23 -14.41
CA GLY A 116 7.20 -4.67 -14.06
C GLY A 116 7.86 -5.44 -12.93
N ARG A 117 8.94 -4.88 -12.40
CA ARG A 117 9.79 -5.57 -11.41
C ARG A 117 10.23 -4.64 -10.31
N THR A 118 10.64 -5.22 -9.20
CA THR A 118 11.39 -4.53 -8.16
C THR A 118 12.87 -4.57 -8.51
N THR A 119 13.52 -3.41 -8.59
CA THR A 119 14.92 -3.26 -9.02
C THR A 119 15.75 -2.52 -7.98
N LEU A 120 17.08 -2.77 -7.98
CA LEU A 120 18.00 -2.06 -7.10
C LEU A 120 17.98 -0.55 -7.41
N LEU A 121 18.04 0.29 -6.38
CA LEU A 121 18.21 1.74 -6.54
C LEU A 121 19.58 2.04 -7.14
N SER A 122 19.64 2.16 -8.47
CA SER A 122 20.88 2.51 -9.19
C SER A 122 21.24 3.97 -8.94
N GLY A 123 22.56 4.24 -8.77
CA GLY A 123 23.05 5.61 -8.55
C GLY A 123 22.75 6.18 -7.16
N ALA A 124 22.23 5.39 -6.24
CA ALA A 124 22.03 5.80 -4.86
C ALA A 124 23.38 6.10 -4.19
N PRO A 125 23.51 7.20 -3.43
CA PRO A 125 24.76 7.55 -2.75
C PRO A 125 25.12 6.56 -1.65
N THR A 126 24.11 5.94 -1.03
CA THR A 126 24.24 4.91 0.00
C THR A 126 23.06 3.95 -0.08
N LEU A 127 23.28 2.66 0.21
CA LEU A 127 22.26 1.62 0.35
C LEU A 127 22.42 0.92 1.69
N PRO A 128 21.31 0.62 2.37
CA PRO A 128 19.94 0.99 2.03
C PRO A 128 19.67 2.50 2.13
N HIS A 129 18.68 3.01 1.38
CA HIS A 129 18.09 4.33 1.59
C HIS A 129 17.34 4.31 2.92
N ILE A 130 17.91 4.93 3.95
CA ILE A 130 17.32 5.00 5.31
C ILE A 130 17.19 6.46 5.71
N GLY A 131 15.97 6.86 6.07
CA GLY A 131 15.70 8.18 6.61
C GLY A 131 14.47 8.86 6.02
N TRP A 132 14.36 10.14 6.29
CA TRP A 132 13.30 11.00 5.77
C TRP A 132 13.70 11.55 4.41
N ASN A 133 12.78 11.49 3.46
CA ASN A 133 12.99 12.03 2.12
C ASN A 133 11.68 12.53 1.53
N GLN A 134 11.78 13.45 0.61
CA GLN A 134 10.66 14.12 -0.02
C GLN A 134 9.95 13.19 -1.01
N VAL A 135 8.62 13.30 -1.02
CA VAL A 135 7.74 12.60 -1.96
C VAL A 135 7.08 13.61 -2.87
N ASP A 136 7.39 13.53 -4.16
CA ASP A 136 6.86 14.40 -5.20
C ASP A 136 5.73 13.69 -5.95
N ARG A 137 4.53 14.24 -5.88
CA ARG A 137 3.38 13.70 -6.61
C ARG A 137 3.55 13.93 -8.11
N VAL A 138 3.38 12.89 -8.90
CA VAL A 138 3.41 12.95 -10.38
C VAL A 138 2.01 12.84 -10.99
N ARG A 139 1.04 12.40 -10.17
CA ARG A 139 -0.38 12.31 -10.52
C ARG A 139 -1.25 12.66 -9.31
N ASP A 140 -2.37 13.35 -9.54
CA ASP A 140 -3.33 13.62 -8.48
C ASP A 140 -4.03 12.33 -8.06
N HIS A 141 -4.13 12.16 -6.74
CA HIS A 141 -4.82 11.02 -6.15
C HIS A 141 -5.35 11.40 -4.77
N PRO A 142 -6.61 11.06 -4.41
CA PRO A 142 -7.22 11.45 -3.14
C PRO A 142 -6.46 10.98 -1.89
N LEU A 143 -5.66 9.91 -2.02
CA LEU A 143 -4.80 9.45 -0.93
C LEU A 143 -3.83 10.54 -0.43
N PHE A 144 -3.44 11.48 -1.30
CA PHE A 144 -2.52 12.56 -0.97
C PHE A 144 -3.23 13.90 -0.65
N ASP A 145 -4.55 13.93 -0.51
CA ASP A 145 -5.29 15.15 -0.20
C ASP A 145 -4.84 15.76 1.11
N GLY A 146 -4.46 17.05 1.08
CA GLY A 146 -3.95 17.79 2.23
C GLY A 146 -2.56 17.36 2.71
N VAL A 147 -1.88 16.44 2.01
CA VAL A 147 -0.44 16.21 2.16
C VAL A 147 0.29 17.32 1.41
N ARG A 148 1.26 17.96 2.08
CA ARG A 148 2.02 19.07 1.49
C ARG A 148 2.86 18.61 0.30
N PRO A 149 2.99 19.42 -0.77
CA PRO A 149 3.99 19.14 -1.80
C PRO A 149 5.39 19.04 -1.20
N GLY A 150 6.16 18.02 -1.60
CA GLY A 150 7.49 17.77 -1.04
C GLY A 150 7.50 17.38 0.43
N ALA A 151 6.41 16.80 0.94
CA ALA A 151 6.37 16.30 2.31
C ALA A 151 7.38 15.17 2.52
N ASP A 152 8.01 15.17 3.70
CA ASP A 152 8.97 14.14 4.08
C ASP A 152 8.27 12.89 4.60
N PHE A 153 8.65 11.74 4.05
CA PHE A 153 8.25 10.41 4.51
C PHE A 153 9.47 9.58 4.89
N TYR A 154 9.26 8.59 5.74
CA TYR A 154 10.33 7.69 6.20
C TYR A 154 10.49 6.50 5.27
N PHE A 155 11.72 6.26 4.83
CA PHE A 155 12.14 5.16 3.95
C PHE A 155 13.13 4.25 4.66
N VAL A 156 13.13 2.95 4.29
CA VAL A 156 14.14 1.97 4.66
C VAL A 156 14.14 0.83 3.63
N HIS A 157 14.86 1.02 2.51
CA HIS A 157 14.88 0.05 1.42
C HIS A 157 16.12 0.20 0.52
N SER A 158 16.48 -0.85 -0.19
CA SER A 158 17.54 -0.84 -1.24
C SER A 158 16.96 -1.03 -2.63
N TYR A 159 15.74 -1.57 -2.72
CA TYR A 159 15.04 -1.88 -3.96
C TYR A 159 13.75 -1.08 -4.03
N SER A 160 13.30 -0.75 -5.23
CA SER A 160 12.03 -0.06 -5.48
C SER A 160 11.27 -0.67 -6.65
N GLY A 161 9.96 -0.48 -6.66
CA GLY A 161 9.12 -0.89 -7.77
C GLY A 161 9.41 -0.08 -9.04
N SER A 162 9.52 -0.77 -10.17
CA SER A 162 9.68 -0.19 -11.51
C SER A 162 8.54 -0.71 -12.39
N PRO A 163 7.39 -0.01 -12.40
CA PRO A 163 6.26 -0.38 -13.25
C PRO A 163 6.63 -0.26 -14.73
N SER A 164 6.17 -1.21 -15.55
CA SER A 164 6.37 -1.17 -17.00
C SER A 164 5.56 -0.06 -17.68
N ASP A 165 4.45 0.34 -17.05
CA ASP A 165 3.61 1.45 -17.46
C ASP A 165 3.85 2.64 -16.50
N PRO A 166 4.43 3.75 -17.00
CA PRO A 166 4.70 4.94 -16.17
C PRO A 166 3.43 5.59 -15.61
N ASP A 167 2.26 5.40 -16.22
CA ASP A 167 1.00 5.97 -15.76
C ASP A 167 0.52 5.36 -14.42
N MET A 168 1.10 4.22 -14.03
CA MET A 168 0.87 3.63 -12.70
C MET A 168 1.58 4.38 -11.57
N ALA A 169 2.56 5.25 -11.86
CA ALA A 169 3.24 6.03 -10.85
C ALA A 169 2.31 7.11 -10.28
N LEU A 170 2.21 7.18 -8.94
CA LEU A 170 1.54 8.27 -8.22
C LEU A 170 2.53 9.31 -7.71
N ALA A 171 3.69 8.84 -7.27
CA ALA A 171 4.71 9.71 -6.70
C ALA A 171 6.10 9.14 -6.95
N THR A 172 7.06 10.04 -6.95
CA THR A 172 8.49 9.74 -7.07
C THR A 172 9.27 10.33 -5.91
N THR A 173 10.48 9.84 -5.72
CA THR A 173 11.44 10.35 -4.73
C THR A 173 12.84 10.26 -5.32
N THR A 174 13.72 11.21 -4.95
CA THR A 174 15.11 11.23 -5.44
C THR A 174 16.07 10.82 -4.32
N HIS A 175 16.88 9.77 -4.57
CA HIS A 175 17.99 9.36 -3.71
C HIS A 175 19.18 8.97 -4.61
N GLY A 176 19.89 9.99 -5.09
CA GLY A 176 20.83 9.87 -6.20
C GLY A 176 20.09 9.83 -7.54
N ALA A 177 19.43 8.71 -7.86
CA ALA A 177 18.48 8.65 -8.96
C ALA A 177 17.04 8.78 -8.46
N THR A 178 16.14 9.20 -9.36
CA THR A 178 14.70 9.24 -9.09
C THR A 178 14.10 7.85 -9.24
N PHE A 179 13.23 7.45 -8.29
CA PHE A 179 12.52 6.18 -8.28
C PHE A 179 11.03 6.39 -7.99
N VAL A 180 10.19 5.42 -8.37
CA VAL A 180 8.76 5.43 -8.07
C VAL A 180 8.56 5.10 -6.58
N SER A 181 8.00 6.04 -5.83
CA SER A 181 7.74 5.90 -4.39
C SER A 181 6.28 5.60 -4.04
N ALA A 182 5.36 5.75 -4.99
CA ALA A 182 3.99 5.27 -4.87
C ALA A 182 3.42 4.90 -6.24
N VAL A 183 2.56 3.88 -6.25
CA VAL A 183 1.83 3.41 -7.44
C VAL A 183 0.35 3.28 -7.16
N ALA A 184 -0.49 3.42 -8.20
CA ALA A 184 -1.89 3.00 -8.15
C ALA A 184 -2.34 2.40 -9.47
N ARG A 185 -3.18 1.36 -9.36
CA ARG A 185 -3.88 0.71 -10.46
C ARG A 185 -5.20 0.16 -9.96
N ASP A 186 -6.30 0.53 -10.58
CA ASP A 186 -7.65 0.05 -10.25
C ASP A 186 -7.98 0.21 -8.74
N ASN A 187 -8.07 -0.89 -8.01
CA ASN A 187 -8.33 -0.94 -6.57
C ASN A 187 -7.06 -1.11 -5.72
N VAL A 188 -5.88 -1.00 -6.33
CA VAL A 188 -4.59 -1.26 -5.68
C VAL A 188 -3.80 0.03 -5.55
N VAL A 189 -3.33 0.31 -4.34
CA VAL A 189 -2.36 1.36 -4.05
C VAL A 189 -1.15 0.76 -3.34
N GLY A 190 0.03 1.19 -3.70
CA GLY A 190 1.26 0.82 -3.01
C GLY A 190 2.13 2.03 -2.73
N VAL A 191 2.76 2.07 -1.54
CA VAL A 191 3.72 3.10 -1.14
C VAL A 191 5.02 2.48 -0.67
N GLN A 192 6.17 3.01 -1.11
CA GLN A 192 7.49 2.50 -0.73
C GLN A 192 7.93 2.97 0.65
N PHE A 193 7.45 4.11 1.07
CA PHE A 193 7.69 4.68 2.39
C PHE A 193 6.78 4.05 3.45
N HIS A 194 7.05 4.38 4.70
CA HIS A 194 6.30 3.92 5.87
C HIS A 194 5.41 5.04 6.41
N PRO A 195 4.14 5.17 6.00
CA PRO A 195 3.26 6.24 6.46
C PRO A 195 3.03 6.18 7.98
N GLU A 196 3.02 4.99 8.58
CA GLU A 196 2.89 4.80 10.03
C GLU A 196 4.08 5.34 10.84
N ARG A 197 5.20 5.64 10.16
CA ARG A 197 6.41 6.23 10.73
C ARG A 197 6.68 7.65 10.24
N SER A 198 5.77 8.22 9.46
CA SER A 198 5.97 9.48 8.73
C SER A 198 5.22 10.66 9.38
N GLY A 199 5.05 10.63 10.69
CA GLY A 199 4.52 11.75 11.45
C GLY A 199 3.14 12.22 11.00
N THR A 200 2.96 13.53 10.88
CA THR A 200 1.66 14.14 10.58
C THR A 200 1.23 13.87 9.13
N ASP A 201 2.14 13.95 8.16
CA ASP A 201 1.83 13.73 6.75
C ASP A 201 1.51 12.26 6.49
N GLY A 202 2.23 11.33 7.16
CA GLY A 202 1.90 9.90 7.12
C GLY A 202 0.54 9.57 7.72
N LEU A 203 0.19 10.17 8.87
CA LEU A 203 -1.14 10.02 9.45
C LEU A 203 -2.24 10.67 8.60
N ARG A 204 -1.94 11.77 7.89
CA ARG A 204 -2.86 12.38 6.93
C ARG A 204 -3.17 11.40 5.79
N LEU A 205 -2.13 10.79 5.19
CA LEU A 205 -2.29 9.80 4.13
C LEU A 205 -3.12 8.60 4.59
N LEU A 206 -2.83 8.03 5.78
CA LEU A 206 -3.62 6.93 6.33
C LEU A 206 -5.07 7.34 6.65
N ARG A 207 -5.31 8.58 7.09
CA ARG A 207 -6.66 9.12 7.29
C ARG A 207 -7.42 9.19 5.97
N ASN A 208 -6.78 9.71 4.91
CA ASN A 208 -7.38 9.75 3.58
C ASN A 208 -7.76 8.35 3.10
N ALA A 209 -6.89 7.34 3.34
CA ALA A 209 -7.22 5.95 3.04
C ALA A 209 -8.51 5.49 3.76
N VAL A 210 -8.62 5.75 5.06
CA VAL A 210 -9.83 5.41 5.85
C VAL A 210 -11.07 6.16 5.37
N GLU A 211 -10.94 7.42 4.99
CA GLU A 211 -12.05 8.24 4.47
C GLU A 211 -12.52 7.75 3.09
N LEU A 212 -11.61 7.39 2.20
CA LEU A 212 -11.93 6.77 0.91
C LEU A 212 -12.69 5.45 1.07
N LEU A 213 -12.30 4.62 2.04
CA LEU A 213 -13.01 3.38 2.36
C LEU A 213 -14.43 3.66 2.86
N ARG A 214 -14.61 4.64 3.74
CA ARG A 214 -15.95 5.05 4.24
C ARG A 214 -16.86 5.55 3.14
N ALA A 215 -16.28 6.29 2.20
CA ALA A 215 -17.03 6.85 1.07
C ALA A 215 -17.28 5.82 -0.06
N GLY A 216 -16.72 4.61 0.00
CA GLY A 216 -16.75 3.65 -1.11
C GLY A 216 -16.03 4.16 -2.37
N ALA A 217 -15.10 5.09 -2.19
CA ALA A 217 -14.44 5.83 -3.27
C ALA A 217 -12.98 5.39 -3.51
N TRP A 218 -12.59 4.24 -3.00
CA TRP A 218 -11.19 3.77 -3.11
C TRP A 218 -10.70 3.68 -4.54
N ALA A 219 -11.47 3.09 -5.45
CA ALA A 219 -11.09 2.91 -6.84
C ALA A 219 -11.16 4.20 -7.68
N ALA A 220 -11.95 5.19 -7.27
CA ALA A 220 -12.14 6.43 -8.03
C ALA A 220 -10.86 7.27 -8.21
N GLY A 221 -9.86 7.06 -7.37
CA GLY A 221 -8.56 7.72 -7.48
C GLY A 221 -7.52 6.95 -8.29
N CYS A 222 -7.82 5.71 -8.68
CA CYS A 222 -6.88 4.80 -9.33
C CYS A 222 -7.04 4.77 -10.85
N GLU A 223 -8.02 5.48 -11.42
CA GLU A 223 -8.21 5.55 -12.86
C GLU A 223 -7.01 6.26 -13.52
N PRO A 224 -6.49 5.75 -14.67
CA PRO A 224 -5.49 6.46 -15.44
C PRO A 224 -6.04 7.85 -15.84
N ALA A 225 -5.18 8.87 -15.86
CA ALA A 225 -5.56 10.20 -16.32
C ALA A 225 -6.19 10.05 -17.71
N GLY A 226 -7.49 10.34 -17.82
CA GLY A 226 -8.27 10.09 -19.02
C GLY A 226 -7.60 10.70 -20.24
N VAL A 227 -7.53 9.91 -21.29
CA VAL A 227 -7.27 10.43 -22.65
C VAL A 227 -8.47 11.32 -22.99
N ALA A 228 -8.28 12.62 -22.85
CA ALA A 228 -9.23 13.65 -23.34
C ALA A 228 -9.10 13.80 -24.84
#